data_d713417c12c07b6ccdfc861bce57a67a
#
_entry.id   d713417c12c07b6ccdfc861bce57a67a
#
_cell.length_a   1.000
_cell.length_b   1.000
_cell.length_c   1.000
_cell.angle_alpha   90.00
_cell.angle_beta   90.00
_cell.angle_gamma   90.00
#
_symmetry.space_group_name_H-M   'P 1'
#
loop_
_entity.id
_entity.type
_entity.pdbx_description
1 polymer ?
#
loop_
_entity_poly.entity_id
_entity_poly.type
_entity_poly.pdbx_seq_one_letter_code
_entity_poly.pdbx_strand_id
1 'polypeptide(L)'
;MIKKVGVVGAGMMGAEIALCFEKAGYPTVLNDIKMEFAENGVKKQDAVMTKSIAKGKMTEEEKQAALALVTPSDDYKDLADCDLIIEAALENLEIKLDIFKKLDEICKPETILCSNT
;
A
#
# COMPACT_ATOMS: atom_id res chain seq x y z
N MET A 1 18.62 -2.69 0.70
CA MET A 1 17.97 -1.54 0.03
C MET A 1 16.51 -1.86 -0.27
N ILE A 2 15.62 -0.92 0.02
CA ILE A 2 14.19 -1.12 -0.22
C ILE A 2 13.90 -0.92 -1.70
N LYS A 3 13.29 -1.93 -2.34
CA LYS A 3 12.93 -1.90 -3.76
C LYS A 3 11.42 -2.03 -3.98
N LYS A 4 10.71 -2.64 -3.05
CA LYS A 4 9.27 -2.89 -3.16
C LYS A 4 8.62 -2.74 -1.79
N VAL A 5 7.47 -2.09 -1.77
CA VAL A 5 6.74 -1.79 -0.53
C VAL A 5 5.37 -2.44 -0.56
N GLY A 6 4.93 -2.94 0.58
CA GLY A 6 3.57 -3.44 0.76
C GLY A 6 2.86 -2.60 1.81
N VAL A 7 1.58 -2.34 1.59
CA VAL A 7 0.71 -1.69 2.58
C VAL A 7 -0.48 -2.59 2.81
N VAL A 8 -0.72 -2.96 4.05
CA VAL A 8 -1.87 -3.79 4.45
C VAL A 8 -2.93 -2.88 5.05
N GLY A 9 -4.09 -2.86 4.41
CA GLY A 9 -5.19 -1.98 4.76
C GLY A 9 -5.33 -0.86 3.75
N ALA A 10 -6.39 -0.90 2.96
CA ALA A 10 -6.61 0.03 1.85
C ALA A 10 -7.63 1.13 2.16
N GLY A 11 -7.82 1.44 3.44
CA GLY A 11 -8.59 2.62 3.85
C GLY A 11 -7.88 3.90 3.46
N MET A 12 -8.44 5.05 3.87
CA MET A 12 -7.88 6.35 3.50
C MET A 12 -6.39 6.47 3.88
N MET A 13 -6.03 6.07 5.10
CA MET A 13 -4.65 6.18 5.57
C MET A 13 -3.71 5.24 4.80
N GLY A 14 -4.11 3.99 4.60
CA GLY A 14 -3.29 3.04 3.84
C GLY A 14 -3.09 3.47 2.40
N ALA A 15 -4.15 3.95 1.77
CA ALA A 15 -4.08 4.45 0.39
C ALA A 15 -3.13 5.65 0.28
N GLU A 16 -3.16 6.56 1.26
CA GLU A 16 -2.27 7.73 1.28
C GLU A 16 -0.81 7.34 1.50
N ILE A 17 -0.56 6.39 2.41
CA ILE A 17 0.79 5.89 2.67
C ILE A 17 1.35 5.24 1.40
N ALA A 18 0.57 4.37 0.76
CA ALA A 18 0.98 3.72 -0.48
C ALA A 18 1.29 4.76 -1.56
N LEU A 19 0.47 5.79 -1.67
CA LEU A 19 0.68 6.85 -2.64
C LEU A 19 2.01 7.58 -2.44
N CYS A 20 2.41 7.81 -1.20
CA CYS A 20 3.69 8.44 -0.90
C CYS A 20 4.87 7.64 -1.47
N PHE A 21 4.82 6.32 -1.34
CA PHE A 21 5.87 5.45 -1.89
C PHE A 21 5.82 5.40 -3.42
N GLU A 22 4.63 5.37 -4.00
CA GLU A 22 4.46 5.38 -5.46
C GLU A 22 5.03 6.67 -6.06
N LYS A 23 4.75 7.81 -5.45
CA LYS A 23 5.29 9.11 -5.90
C LYS A 23 6.80 9.15 -5.80
N ALA A 24 7.38 8.40 -4.87
CA ALA A 24 8.84 8.30 -4.73
C ALA A 24 9.45 7.29 -5.70
N GLY A 25 8.63 6.59 -6.49
CA GLY A 25 9.11 5.66 -7.51
C GLY A 25 9.19 4.21 -7.08
N TYR A 26 8.59 3.83 -5.95
CA TYR A 26 8.61 2.45 -5.46
C TYR A 26 7.40 1.65 -5.94
N PRO A 27 7.60 0.47 -6.55
CA PRO A 27 6.50 -0.47 -6.75
C PRO A 27 5.86 -0.80 -5.42
N THR A 28 4.53 -0.72 -5.35
CA THR A 28 3.78 -0.83 -4.10
C THR A 28 2.60 -1.77 -4.26
N VAL A 29 2.46 -2.71 -3.32
CA VAL A 29 1.28 -3.58 -3.24
C VAL A 29 0.34 -2.98 -2.19
N LEU A 30 -0.88 -2.66 -2.59
CA LEU A 30 -1.93 -2.17 -1.68
C LEU A 30 -2.88 -3.33 -1.42
N ASN A 31 -2.77 -3.90 -0.23
CA ASN A 31 -3.46 -5.13 0.16
C ASN A 31 -4.63 -4.85 1.12
N ASP A 32 -5.71 -5.61 0.95
CA ASP A 32 -6.78 -5.65 1.93
C ASP A 32 -7.40 -7.04 1.93
N ILE A 33 -8.35 -7.29 2.82
CA ILE A 33 -8.99 -8.61 2.97
C ILE A 33 -9.83 -9.00 1.76
N LYS A 34 -10.29 -8.03 0.97
CA LYS A 34 -11.04 -8.25 -0.27
C LYS A 34 -10.46 -7.38 -1.38
N MET A 35 -10.42 -7.93 -2.58
CA MET A 35 -9.94 -7.20 -3.76
C MET A 35 -10.72 -5.90 -3.97
N GLU A 36 -12.02 -5.92 -3.73
CA GLU A 36 -12.87 -4.72 -3.82
C GLU A 36 -12.34 -3.58 -2.94
N PHE A 37 -11.92 -3.89 -1.73
CA PHE A 37 -11.37 -2.88 -0.82
C PHE A 37 -10.02 -2.36 -1.31
N ALA A 38 -9.18 -3.24 -1.82
CA ALA A 38 -7.88 -2.85 -2.38
C ALA A 38 -8.07 -1.94 -3.61
N GLU A 39 -8.99 -2.29 -4.49
CA GLU A 39 -9.30 -1.48 -5.67
C GLU A 39 -9.90 -0.13 -5.29
N ASN A 40 -10.74 -0.08 -4.24
CA ASN A 40 -11.27 1.18 -3.73
C ASN A 40 -10.15 2.08 -3.19
N GLY A 41 -9.11 1.50 -2.61
CA GLY A 41 -7.93 2.25 -2.18
C GLY A 41 -7.24 2.92 -3.36
N VAL A 42 -7.09 2.21 -4.47
CA VAL A 42 -6.50 2.78 -5.69
C VAL A 42 -7.38 3.91 -6.24
N LYS A 43 -8.70 3.77 -6.19
CA LYS A 43 -9.63 4.83 -6.61
C LYS A 43 -9.49 6.08 -5.73
N LYS A 44 -9.24 5.90 -4.43
CA LYS A 44 -9.00 7.02 -3.52
C LYS A 44 -7.72 7.76 -3.88
N GLN A 45 -6.68 7.03 -4.26
CA GLN A 45 -5.43 7.62 -4.74
C GLN A 45 -5.66 8.44 -6.00
N ASP A 46 -6.41 7.89 -6.95
CA ASP A 46 -6.75 8.58 -8.20
C ASP A 46 -7.48 9.90 -7.89
N ALA A 47 -8.46 9.88 -6.99
CA ALA A 47 -9.21 11.07 -6.61
C ALA A 47 -8.31 12.15 -5.99
N VAL A 48 -7.40 11.74 -5.12
CA VAL A 48 -6.44 12.67 -4.47
C VAL A 48 -5.53 13.31 -5.52
N MET A 49 -5.01 12.50 -6.44
CA MET A 49 -4.13 13.00 -7.49
C MET A 49 -4.86 13.90 -8.47
N THR A 50 -6.10 13.57 -8.81
CA THR A 50 -6.93 14.41 -9.67
C THR A 50 -7.12 15.81 -9.06
N LYS A 51 -7.36 15.88 -7.76
CA LYS A 51 -7.46 17.17 -7.06
C LYS A 51 -6.14 17.95 -7.10
N SER A 52 -5.02 17.25 -6.94
CA SER A 52 -3.69 17.87 -7.01
C SER A 52 -3.41 18.44 -8.39
N ILE A 53 -3.83 17.74 -9.45
CA ILE A 53 -3.71 18.23 -10.83
C ILE A 53 -4.53 19.51 -11.00
N ALA A 54 -5.76 19.52 -10.50
CA ALA A 54 -6.63 20.69 -10.60
C ALA A 54 -6.05 21.91 -9.89
N LYS A 55 -5.25 21.69 -8.83
CA LYS A 55 -4.59 22.76 -8.07
C LYS A 55 -3.21 23.14 -8.65
N GLY A 56 -2.80 22.53 -9.74
CA GLY A 56 -1.49 22.78 -10.35
C GLY A 56 -0.31 22.21 -9.57
N LYS A 57 -0.54 21.28 -8.64
CA LYS A 57 0.52 20.69 -7.82
C LYS A 57 1.08 19.39 -8.39
N MET A 58 0.44 18.86 -9.41
CA MET A 58 0.79 17.56 -10.01
C MET A 58 0.41 17.56 -11.48
N THR A 59 1.10 16.78 -12.31
CA THR A 59 0.75 16.61 -13.72
C THR A 59 0.04 15.29 -13.93
N GLU A 60 -0.68 15.17 -15.05
CA GLU A 60 -1.33 13.92 -15.45
C GLU A 60 -0.29 12.80 -15.62
N GLU A 61 0.87 13.13 -16.17
CA GLU A 61 1.96 12.17 -16.34
C GLU A 61 2.43 11.59 -15.00
N GLU A 62 2.56 12.44 -13.98
CA GLU A 62 2.93 12.01 -12.63
C GLU A 62 1.87 11.08 -12.04
N LYS A 63 0.58 11.39 -12.26
CA LYS A 63 -0.51 10.54 -11.81
C LYS A 63 -0.44 9.16 -12.46
N GLN A 64 -0.27 9.11 -13.78
CA GLN A 64 -0.20 7.83 -14.48
C GLN A 64 1.01 7.02 -14.04
N ALA A 65 2.15 7.66 -13.81
CA ALA A 65 3.34 6.99 -13.32
C ALA A 65 3.10 6.36 -11.92
N ALA A 66 2.44 7.09 -11.02
CA ALA A 66 2.12 6.58 -9.70
C ALA A 66 1.15 5.40 -9.78
N LEU A 67 0.09 5.51 -10.57
CA LEU A 67 -0.89 4.43 -10.72
C LEU A 67 -0.28 3.18 -11.36
N ALA A 68 0.75 3.33 -12.19
CA ALA A 68 1.45 2.20 -12.78
C ALA A 68 2.27 1.40 -11.77
N LEU A 69 2.59 2.01 -10.63
CA LEU A 69 3.39 1.37 -9.58
C LEU A 69 2.56 0.65 -8.52
N VAL A 70 1.25 0.92 -8.44
CA VAL A 70 0.40 0.31 -7.43
C VAL A 70 -0.27 -0.95 -7.97
N THR A 71 -0.26 -2.02 -7.15
CA THR A 71 -0.95 -3.27 -7.46
C THR A 71 -1.93 -3.57 -6.33
N PRO A 72 -3.24 -3.56 -6.59
CA PRO A 72 -4.21 -3.98 -5.57
C PRO A 72 -4.14 -5.48 -5.37
N SER A 73 -4.31 -5.93 -4.13
CA SER A 73 -4.18 -7.36 -3.78
C SER A 73 -5.10 -7.72 -2.63
N ASP A 74 -5.59 -8.96 -2.64
CA ASP A 74 -6.32 -9.54 -1.52
C ASP A 74 -5.62 -10.78 -0.96
N ASP A 75 -4.39 -11.05 -1.39
CA ASP A 75 -3.61 -12.20 -0.97
C ASP A 75 -2.28 -11.76 -0.37
N TYR A 76 -2.00 -12.21 0.85
CA TYR A 76 -0.73 -11.90 1.52
C TYR A 76 0.49 -12.45 0.78
N LYS A 77 0.32 -13.46 -0.05
CA LYS A 77 1.42 -14.01 -0.86
C LYS A 77 1.99 -12.97 -1.82
N ASP A 78 1.18 -12.01 -2.23
CA ASP A 78 1.63 -10.92 -3.09
C ASP A 78 2.61 -9.97 -2.36
N LEU A 79 2.70 -10.09 -1.05
CA LEU A 79 3.62 -9.31 -0.23
C LEU A 79 4.94 -10.02 0.04
N ALA A 80 5.08 -11.26 -0.41
CA ALA A 80 6.23 -12.11 -0.08
C ALA A 80 7.58 -11.53 -0.51
N ASP A 81 7.60 -10.77 -1.60
CA ASP A 81 8.83 -10.18 -2.13
C ASP A 81 9.01 -8.70 -1.75
N CYS A 82 8.15 -8.18 -0.90
CA CYS A 82 8.28 -6.80 -0.41
C CYS A 82 9.46 -6.69 0.57
N ASP A 83 10.13 -5.55 0.54
CA ASP A 83 11.25 -5.26 1.43
C ASP A 83 10.79 -4.52 2.68
N LEU A 84 9.69 -3.77 2.56
CA LEU A 84 9.07 -3.04 3.65
C LEU A 84 7.56 -3.24 3.57
N ILE A 85 6.94 -3.58 4.69
CA ILE A 85 5.49 -3.71 4.77
C ILE A 85 4.99 -2.83 5.90
N ILE A 86 3.99 -2.01 5.62
CA ILE A 86 3.37 -1.12 6.59
C ILE A 86 1.94 -1.59 6.83
N GLU A 87 1.61 -1.89 8.08
CA GLU A 87 0.25 -2.25 8.46
C GLU A 87 -0.49 -0.97 8.82
N ALA A 88 -1.56 -0.67 8.09
CA ALA A 88 -2.41 0.49 8.29
C ALA A 88 -3.88 0.07 8.47
N ALA A 89 -4.08 -1.17 8.91
CA ALA A 89 -5.40 -1.75 9.11
C ALA A 89 -6.02 -1.31 10.44
N LEU A 90 -7.10 -1.94 10.83
CA LEU A 90 -7.88 -1.59 12.01
C LEU A 90 -7.08 -1.65 13.32
N GLU A 91 -7.56 -0.90 14.33
CA GLU A 91 -6.94 -0.80 15.66
C GLU A 91 -7.20 -2.01 16.58
N ASN A 92 -7.47 -3.18 16.03
CA ASN A 92 -7.66 -4.40 16.82
C ASN A 92 -6.34 -5.13 16.97
N LEU A 93 -5.84 -5.22 18.19
CA LEU A 93 -4.55 -5.84 18.48
C LEU A 93 -4.48 -7.31 18.03
N GLU A 94 -5.55 -8.07 18.23
CA GLU A 94 -5.57 -9.48 17.84
C GLU A 94 -5.46 -9.64 16.32
N ILE A 95 -6.16 -8.80 15.56
CA ILE A 95 -6.10 -8.80 14.10
C ILE A 95 -4.70 -8.43 13.64
N LYS A 96 -4.09 -7.41 14.27
CA LYS A 96 -2.73 -6.98 13.93
C LYS A 96 -1.70 -8.07 14.17
N LEU A 97 -1.79 -8.75 15.31
CA LEU A 97 -0.87 -9.84 15.63
C LEU A 97 -1.02 -11.00 14.65
N ASP A 98 -2.25 -11.31 14.24
CA ASP A 98 -2.51 -12.34 13.25
C ASP A 98 -1.92 -11.97 11.88
N ILE A 99 -2.07 -10.71 11.47
CA ILE A 99 -1.50 -10.20 10.22
C ILE A 99 0.01 -10.32 10.25
N PHE A 100 0.67 -9.85 11.31
CA PHE A 100 2.12 -9.91 11.42
C PHE A 100 2.63 -11.34 11.44
N LYS A 101 1.91 -12.24 12.09
CA LYS A 101 2.28 -13.66 12.12
C LYS A 101 2.24 -14.27 10.71
N LYS A 102 1.18 -13.98 9.96
CA LYS A 102 1.05 -14.48 8.60
C LYS A 102 2.11 -13.89 7.68
N LEU A 103 2.41 -12.61 7.83
CA LEU A 103 3.44 -11.95 7.04
C LEU A 103 4.82 -12.49 7.37
N ASP A 104 5.10 -12.77 8.63
CA ASP A 104 6.38 -13.33 9.06
C ASP A 104 6.63 -14.71 8.43
N GLU A 105 5.58 -15.49 8.23
CA GLU A 105 5.66 -16.81 7.60
C GLU A 105 5.90 -16.72 6.09
N ILE A 106 5.40 -15.66 5.45
CA ILE A 106 5.39 -15.50 3.99
C ILE A 106 6.58 -14.70 3.50
N CYS A 107 6.95 -13.65 4.22
CA CYS A 107 7.95 -12.67 3.79
C CYS A 107 9.38 -13.16 3.98
N LYS A 108 10.31 -12.49 3.31
CA LYS A 108 11.74 -12.74 3.47
C LYS A 108 12.17 -12.40 4.89
N PRO A 109 13.20 -13.08 5.45
CA PRO A 109 13.67 -12.76 6.81
C PRO A 109 14.09 -11.31 7.00
N GLU A 110 14.60 -10.66 5.96
CA GLU A 110 15.05 -9.27 6.02
C GLU A 110 13.94 -8.23 5.84
N THR A 111 12.71 -8.66 5.56
CA THR A 111 11.59 -7.74 5.36
C THR A 111 11.29 -6.96 6.65
N ILE A 112 11.18 -5.64 6.53
CA ILE A 112 10.84 -4.77 7.65
C ILE A 112 9.31 -4.68 7.76
N LEU A 113 8.79 -5.02 8.95
CA LEU A 113 7.35 -4.96 9.22
C LEU A 113 7.09 -3.79 10.18
N CYS A 114 6.26 -2.85 9.76
CA CYS A 114 5.94 -1.66 10.55
C CYS A 114 4.43 -1.55 10.78
N SER A 115 4.04 -1.06 11.95
CA SER A 115 2.66 -0.70 12.23
C SER A 115 2.53 0.82 12.25
N ASN A 116 1.45 1.33 11.66
CA ASN A 116 1.17 2.76 11.61
C ASN A 116 0.29 3.23 12.79
N THR A 117 0.10 2.41 13.79
CA THR A 117 -0.72 2.81 14.94
C THR A 117 0.07 2.85 16.22
#